data_002b72d981dc1ef881b7963acaf8add0
#
_entry.id   002b72d981dc1ef881b7963acaf8add0
#
_cell.length_a   1.000
_cell.length_b   1.000
_cell.length_c   1.000
_cell.angle_alpha   90.00
_cell.angle_beta   90.00
_cell.angle_gamma   90.00
#
_symmetry.space_group_name_H-M   'P 1'
#
loop_
_entity.id
_entity.type
_entity.pdbx_description
1 polymer ?
#
loop_
_entity_poly.entity_id
_entity_poly.type
_entity_poly.pdbx_seq_one_letter_code
_entity_poly.pdbx_strand_id
1 'polypeptide(L)'
;MASTSNVFASVQKMGKALMLPVAVLPVAGLLLGIGAANFSWLPESVSLLMRQSGDVIFGNMALLFAIAVALGFTNNDGVSAVAATVSYVVLLGTMGVMAKVFGVVPVTVMGIPSMQTGVFGGILAGGVAAVMFNRFYKITLPTWLGFFAGKRFVPIITALAAIALGLVLSVIWPPVQGAINSFSHWAAVSDPRLAATLYGFVERLLVPFGLHHIWNAPFFYEVGTFTDATGKVV
;
A
#
# COMPACT_ATOMS: atom_id res chain seq x y z
N MET A 1 -24.12 -10.76 -19.60
CA MET A 1 -24.58 -9.88 -18.50
C MET A 1 -24.11 -10.32 -17.11
N ALA A 2 -23.91 -11.61 -16.80
CA ALA A 2 -23.42 -12.06 -15.48
C ALA A 2 -21.98 -11.66 -15.14
N SER A 3 -21.11 -11.42 -16.14
CA SER A 3 -19.69 -11.06 -15.91
C SER A 3 -19.52 -9.62 -15.41
N THR A 4 -20.27 -8.67 -15.93
CA THR A 4 -20.17 -7.24 -15.54
C THR A 4 -20.70 -6.98 -14.14
N SER A 5 -21.74 -7.70 -13.68
CA SER A 5 -22.26 -7.59 -12.32
C SER A 5 -21.26 -8.09 -11.27
N ASN A 6 -20.49 -9.13 -11.58
CA ASN A 6 -19.46 -9.68 -10.67
C ASN A 6 -18.26 -8.75 -10.55
N VAL A 7 -17.83 -8.10 -11.64
CA VAL A 7 -16.73 -7.12 -11.61
C VAL A 7 -17.15 -5.91 -10.80
N PHE A 8 -18.34 -5.37 -11.01
CA PHE A 8 -18.86 -4.23 -10.26
C PHE A 8 -18.94 -4.53 -8.74
N ALA A 9 -19.47 -5.71 -8.38
CA ALA A 9 -19.53 -6.16 -6.99
C ALA A 9 -18.15 -6.28 -6.35
N SER A 10 -17.16 -6.78 -7.09
CA SER A 10 -15.77 -6.88 -6.61
C SER A 10 -15.12 -5.52 -6.40
N VAL A 11 -15.33 -4.57 -7.33
CA VAL A 11 -14.85 -3.19 -7.20
C VAL A 11 -15.50 -2.49 -6.00
N GLN A 12 -16.81 -2.66 -5.82
CA GLN A 12 -17.52 -2.09 -4.68
C GLN A 12 -17.04 -2.70 -3.34
N LYS A 13 -16.76 -4.00 -3.31
CA LYS A 13 -16.20 -4.69 -2.14
C LYS A 13 -14.79 -4.19 -1.82
N MET A 14 -13.97 -3.97 -2.84
CA MET A 14 -12.65 -3.34 -2.68
C MET A 14 -12.78 -1.93 -2.11
N GLY A 15 -13.65 -1.09 -2.65
CA GLY A 15 -13.88 0.25 -2.13
C GLY A 15 -14.24 0.26 -0.64
N LYS A 16 -15.13 -0.64 -0.19
CA LYS A 16 -15.46 -0.79 1.23
C LYS A 16 -14.26 -1.23 2.08
N ALA A 17 -13.44 -2.16 1.58
CA ALA A 17 -12.25 -2.61 2.28
C ALA A 17 -11.23 -1.47 2.48
N LEU A 18 -11.07 -0.62 1.47
CA LEU A 18 -10.13 0.52 1.50
C LEU A 18 -10.57 1.66 2.44
N MET A 19 -11.84 1.71 2.84
CA MET A 19 -12.32 2.71 3.80
C MET A 19 -11.69 2.55 5.19
N LEU A 20 -11.35 1.33 5.59
CA LEU A 20 -10.85 1.04 6.94
C LEU A 20 -9.47 1.69 7.19
N PRO A 21 -8.44 1.51 6.38
CA PRO A 21 -7.16 2.22 6.55
C PRO A 21 -7.31 3.73 6.36
N VAL A 22 -8.20 4.18 5.46
CA VAL A 22 -8.44 5.61 5.25
C VAL A 22 -9.01 6.30 6.49
N ALA A 23 -9.81 5.61 7.29
CA ALA A 23 -10.36 6.16 8.53
C ALA A 23 -9.28 6.51 9.58
N VAL A 24 -8.08 5.95 9.47
CA VAL A 24 -6.95 6.26 10.37
C VAL A 24 -6.20 7.53 9.95
N LEU A 25 -6.29 7.95 8.67
CA LEU A 25 -5.54 9.08 8.12
C LEU A 25 -5.81 10.43 8.82
N PRO A 26 -7.05 10.80 9.17
CA PRO A 26 -7.29 12.07 9.86
C PRO A 26 -6.55 12.16 11.19
N VAL A 27 -6.50 11.07 11.95
CA VAL A 27 -5.77 11.04 13.23
C VAL A 27 -4.27 11.14 13.00
N ALA A 28 -3.73 10.40 12.04
CA ALA A 28 -2.33 10.47 11.67
C ALA A 28 -1.94 11.88 11.18
N GLY A 29 -2.79 12.51 10.36
CA GLY A 29 -2.59 13.87 9.86
C GLY A 29 -2.62 14.93 10.96
N LEU A 30 -3.54 14.80 11.92
CA LEU A 30 -3.59 15.69 13.09
C LEU A 30 -2.33 15.54 13.97
N LEU A 31 -1.90 14.32 14.24
CA LEU A 31 -0.68 14.06 15.00
C LEU A 31 0.55 14.64 14.30
N LEU A 32 0.69 14.40 13.00
CA LEU A 32 1.79 14.95 12.21
C LEU A 32 1.75 16.49 12.17
N GLY A 33 0.57 17.07 11.88
CA GLY A 33 0.41 18.51 11.74
C GLY A 33 0.64 19.27 13.04
N ILE A 34 0.06 18.83 14.14
CA ILE A 34 0.26 19.46 15.48
C ILE A 34 1.72 19.29 15.90
N GLY A 35 2.30 18.09 15.70
CA GLY A 35 3.70 17.83 16.04
C GLY A 35 4.69 18.64 15.20
N ALA A 36 4.38 18.96 13.95
CA ALA A 36 5.22 19.76 13.08
C ALA A 36 5.07 21.28 13.29
N ALA A 37 3.97 21.72 13.87
CA ALA A 37 3.67 23.15 14.07
C ALA A 37 4.54 23.86 15.10
N ASN A 38 5.31 23.10 15.92
CA ASN A 38 6.24 23.62 16.94
C ASN A 38 5.63 24.72 17.82
N PHE A 39 4.46 24.47 18.39
CA PHE A 39 3.79 25.42 19.27
C PHE A 39 4.64 25.73 20.49
N SER A 40 4.81 27.03 20.84
CA SER A 40 5.63 27.48 21.98
C SER A 40 5.13 27.00 23.34
N TRP A 41 3.84 26.62 23.46
CA TRP A 41 3.23 26.08 24.69
C TRP A 41 3.38 24.56 24.80
N LEU A 42 3.81 23.86 23.74
CA LEU A 42 3.94 22.40 23.71
C LEU A 42 5.42 22.02 23.95
N PRO A 43 5.74 21.13 24.90
CA PRO A 43 7.10 20.65 25.09
C PRO A 43 7.61 19.99 23.80
N GLU A 44 8.89 20.22 23.48
CA GLU A 44 9.54 19.71 22.27
C GLU A 44 9.44 18.16 22.14
N SER A 45 9.60 17.45 23.27
CA SER A 45 9.47 16.00 23.33
C SER A 45 8.07 15.50 22.93
N VAL A 46 7.01 16.24 23.28
CA VAL A 46 5.63 15.91 22.93
C VAL A 46 5.38 16.20 21.45
N SER A 47 5.87 17.33 20.93
CA SER A 47 5.81 17.66 19.50
C SER A 47 6.50 16.60 18.66
N LEU A 48 7.69 16.17 19.06
CA LEU A 48 8.44 15.12 18.37
C LEU A 48 7.70 13.77 18.42
N LEU A 49 7.15 13.39 19.57
CA LEU A 49 6.38 12.15 19.73
C LEU A 49 5.14 12.15 18.82
N MET A 50 4.39 13.25 18.79
CA MET A 50 3.20 13.38 17.93
C MET A 50 3.59 13.29 16.46
N ARG A 51 4.62 14.03 16.03
CA ARG A 51 5.11 14.03 14.67
C ARG A 51 5.53 12.62 14.22
N GLN A 52 6.36 11.95 15.01
CA GLN A 52 6.83 10.60 14.70
C GLN A 52 5.70 9.58 14.69
N SER A 53 4.72 9.68 15.60
CA SER A 53 3.57 8.80 15.63
C SER A 53 2.72 8.93 14.35
N GLY A 54 2.50 10.16 13.87
CA GLY A 54 1.81 10.40 12.61
C GLY A 54 2.60 9.85 11.41
N ASP A 55 3.90 10.12 11.37
CA ASP A 55 4.79 9.70 10.27
C ASP A 55 4.87 8.17 10.15
N VAL A 56 4.95 7.45 11.28
CA VAL A 56 4.95 5.98 11.30
C VAL A 56 3.65 5.40 10.71
N ILE A 57 2.49 6.01 10.97
CA ILE A 57 1.22 5.55 10.38
C ILE A 57 1.26 5.74 8.86
N PHE A 58 1.67 6.91 8.37
CA PHE A 58 1.78 7.18 6.94
C PHE A 58 2.80 6.27 6.27
N GLY A 59 3.97 6.07 6.88
CA GLY A 59 5.03 5.21 6.35
C GLY A 59 4.63 3.74 6.24
N ASN A 60 3.63 3.28 7.03
CA ASN A 60 3.15 1.90 7.03
C ASN A 60 1.77 1.72 6.37
N MET A 61 1.30 2.73 5.64
CA MET A 61 0.01 2.71 4.97
C MET A 61 -0.17 1.48 4.06
N ALA A 62 0.84 1.12 3.29
CA ALA A 62 0.78 -0.01 2.38
C ALA A 62 0.45 -1.33 3.10
N LEU A 63 0.99 -1.56 4.30
CA LEU A 63 0.65 -2.70 5.13
C LEU A 63 -0.81 -2.65 5.61
N LEU A 64 -1.28 -1.48 6.04
CA LEU A 64 -2.68 -1.31 6.47
C LEU A 64 -3.64 -1.61 5.32
N PHE A 65 -3.32 -1.17 4.09
CA PHE A 65 -4.10 -1.50 2.90
C PHE A 65 -4.05 -3.00 2.57
N ALA A 66 -2.89 -3.67 2.71
CA ALA A 66 -2.79 -5.10 2.51
C ALA A 66 -3.72 -5.89 3.45
N ILE A 67 -3.70 -5.55 4.73
CA ILE A 67 -4.56 -6.17 5.75
C ILE A 67 -6.03 -5.90 5.45
N ALA A 68 -6.39 -4.65 5.15
CA ALA A 68 -7.77 -4.26 4.91
C ALA A 68 -8.37 -4.94 3.66
N VAL A 69 -7.59 -5.04 2.58
CA VAL A 69 -8.01 -5.76 1.37
C VAL A 69 -8.23 -7.24 1.68
N ALA A 70 -7.28 -7.89 2.37
CA ALA A 70 -7.44 -9.29 2.73
C ALA A 70 -8.69 -9.52 3.58
N LEU A 71 -8.91 -8.75 4.63
CA LEU A 71 -10.10 -8.83 5.50
C LEU A 71 -11.38 -8.58 4.69
N GLY A 72 -11.41 -7.57 3.85
CA GLY A 72 -12.57 -7.22 3.04
C GLY A 72 -13.02 -8.35 2.12
N PHE A 73 -12.10 -9.17 1.59
CA PHE A 73 -12.42 -10.28 0.70
C PHE A 73 -12.55 -11.65 1.39
N THR A 74 -12.33 -11.74 2.70
CA THR A 74 -12.36 -13.00 3.47
C THR A 74 -13.33 -12.98 4.65
N ASN A 75 -14.36 -12.14 4.58
CA ASN A 75 -15.38 -11.98 5.62
C ASN A 75 -14.79 -11.66 7.02
N ASN A 76 -13.76 -10.82 7.06
CA ASN A 76 -13.04 -10.38 8.26
C ASN A 76 -12.38 -11.52 9.06
N ASP A 77 -11.89 -12.56 8.38
CA ASP A 77 -11.16 -13.63 9.05
C ASP A 77 -9.75 -13.18 9.45
N GLY A 78 -9.43 -13.24 10.75
CA GLY A 78 -8.13 -12.79 11.28
C GLY A 78 -6.91 -13.52 10.68
N VAL A 79 -7.07 -14.77 10.23
CA VAL A 79 -5.97 -15.50 9.57
C VAL A 79 -5.59 -14.86 8.25
N SER A 80 -6.54 -14.27 7.55
CA SER A 80 -6.24 -13.52 6.31
C SER A 80 -5.43 -12.25 6.56
N ALA A 81 -5.61 -11.61 7.72
CA ALA A 81 -4.78 -10.47 8.12
C ALA A 81 -3.32 -10.88 8.36
N VAL A 82 -3.11 -12.01 9.06
CA VAL A 82 -1.76 -12.59 9.24
C VAL A 82 -1.15 -12.96 7.88
N ALA A 83 -1.92 -13.60 7.01
CA ALA A 83 -1.46 -13.94 5.66
C ALA A 83 -1.10 -12.71 4.84
N ALA A 84 -1.87 -11.62 4.94
CA ALA A 84 -1.58 -10.35 4.26
C ALA A 84 -0.30 -9.70 4.77
N THR A 85 -0.07 -9.71 6.08
CA THR A 85 1.17 -9.22 6.68
C THR A 85 2.37 -10.01 6.17
N VAL A 86 2.29 -11.34 6.18
CA VAL A 86 3.33 -12.23 5.63
C VAL A 86 3.54 -11.94 4.14
N SER A 87 2.45 -11.84 3.36
CA SER A 87 2.51 -11.52 1.93
C SER A 87 3.28 -10.24 1.66
N TYR A 88 2.94 -9.17 2.37
CA TYR A 88 3.55 -7.87 2.14
C TYR A 88 5.03 -7.84 2.55
N VAL A 89 5.38 -8.40 3.70
CA VAL A 89 6.78 -8.46 4.16
C VAL A 89 7.65 -9.30 3.21
N VAL A 90 7.15 -10.46 2.76
CA VAL A 90 7.85 -11.32 1.80
C VAL A 90 7.98 -10.63 0.44
N LEU A 91 6.94 -9.91 0.00
CA LEU A 91 6.98 -9.09 -1.22
C LEU A 91 8.11 -8.06 -1.14
N LEU A 92 8.19 -7.29 -0.05
CA LEU A 92 9.25 -6.29 0.15
C LEU A 92 10.64 -6.95 0.11
N GLY A 93 10.84 -8.05 0.83
CA GLY A 93 12.11 -8.77 0.82
C GLY A 93 12.51 -9.27 -0.57
N THR A 94 11.56 -9.86 -1.31
CA THR A 94 11.80 -10.35 -2.68
C THR A 94 12.16 -9.22 -3.63
N MET A 95 11.42 -8.11 -3.60
CA MET A 95 11.70 -6.94 -4.42
C MET A 95 13.04 -6.27 -4.04
N GLY A 96 13.43 -6.32 -2.77
CA GLY A 96 14.72 -5.81 -2.32
C GLY A 96 15.90 -6.61 -2.86
N VAL A 97 15.78 -7.94 -2.93
CA VAL A 97 16.79 -8.80 -3.57
C VAL A 97 16.87 -8.50 -5.07
N MET A 98 15.71 -8.41 -5.73
CA MET A 98 15.65 -8.13 -7.18
C MET A 98 16.12 -6.72 -7.53
N ALA A 99 15.92 -5.72 -6.66
CA ALA A 99 16.47 -4.39 -6.84
C ALA A 99 18.01 -4.43 -7.00
N LYS A 100 18.69 -5.22 -6.15
CA LYS A 100 20.14 -5.41 -6.25
C LYS A 100 20.55 -6.11 -7.55
N VAL A 101 19.76 -7.10 -7.99
CA VAL A 101 20.03 -7.84 -9.24
C VAL A 101 19.90 -6.92 -10.46
N PHE A 102 18.90 -6.04 -10.46
CA PHE A 102 18.67 -5.09 -11.57
C PHE A 102 19.46 -3.78 -11.46
N GLY A 103 20.25 -3.61 -10.41
CA GLY A 103 21.01 -2.37 -10.18
C GLY A 103 20.14 -1.16 -9.86
N VAL A 104 18.91 -1.38 -9.40
CA VAL A 104 18.00 -0.32 -8.93
C VAL A 104 18.36 0.03 -7.50
N VAL A 105 18.49 1.33 -7.20
CA VAL A 105 18.75 1.79 -5.82
C VAL A 105 17.55 1.44 -4.93
N PRO A 106 17.71 0.60 -3.90
CA PRO A 106 16.63 0.24 -3.03
C PRO A 106 16.25 1.40 -2.09
N VAL A 107 14.95 1.54 -1.84
CA VAL A 107 14.40 2.43 -0.81
C VAL A 107 14.06 1.61 0.42
N THR A 108 14.25 2.17 1.61
CA THR A 108 13.91 1.48 2.86
C THR A 108 12.41 1.62 3.14
N VAL A 109 11.68 0.51 3.13
CA VAL A 109 10.25 0.43 3.48
C VAL A 109 10.12 -0.48 4.70
N MET A 110 9.57 0.00 5.80
CA MET A 110 9.45 -0.74 7.07
C MET A 110 10.79 -1.31 7.57
N GLY A 111 11.91 -0.64 7.31
CA GLY A 111 13.24 -1.12 7.65
C GLY A 111 13.81 -2.17 6.68
N ILE A 112 13.08 -2.56 5.65
CA ILE A 112 13.49 -3.55 4.63
C ILE A 112 13.89 -2.80 3.36
N PRO A 113 15.13 -3.01 2.83
CA PRO A 113 15.50 -2.50 1.51
C PRO A 113 14.59 -3.12 0.43
N SER A 114 13.89 -2.30 -0.35
CA SER A 114 12.93 -2.76 -1.36
C SER A 114 12.79 -1.74 -2.49
N MET A 115 11.95 -2.03 -3.47
CA MET A 115 11.46 -1.05 -4.44
C MET A 115 10.20 -0.39 -3.87
N GLN A 116 10.06 0.93 -4.07
CA GLN A 116 8.90 1.68 -3.60
C GLN A 116 7.68 1.37 -4.45
N THR A 117 6.80 0.52 -3.95
CA THR A 117 5.52 0.20 -4.61
C THR A 117 4.33 0.90 -3.97
N GLY A 118 4.57 1.59 -2.85
CA GLY A 118 3.53 2.31 -2.11
C GLY A 118 2.32 1.44 -1.77
N VAL A 119 1.16 2.08 -1.74
CA VAL A 119 -0.13 1.45 -1.43
C VAL A 119 -0.51 0.36 -2.45
N PHE A 120 -0.08 0.49 -3.72
CA PHE A 120 -0.36 -0.51 -4.76
C PHE A 120 0.22 -1.88 -4.41
N GLY A 121 1.49 -1.93 -3.97
CA GLY A 121 2.12 -3.17 -3.50
C GLY A 121 1.35 -3.79 -2.34
N GLY A 122 0.86 -2.97 -1.41
CA GLY A 122 0.01 -3.40 -0.30
C GLY A 122 -1.31 -4.02 -0.78
N ILE A 123 -2.03 -3.35 -1.67
CA ILE A 123 -3.29 -3.85 -2.24
C ILE A 123 -3.09 -5.19 -2.96
N LEU A 124 -2.03 -5.32 -3.75
CA LEU A 124 -1.72 -6.56 -4.46
C LEU A 124 -1.36 -7.69 -3.50
N ALA A 125 -0.54 -7.42 -2.49
CA ALA A 125 -0.19 -8.39 -1.46
C ALA A 125 -1.42 -8.86 -0.66
N GLY A 126 -2.32 -7.93 -0.30
CA GLY A 126 -3.60 -8.24 0.35
C GLY A 126 -4.53 -9.04 -0.54
N GLY A 127 -4.58 -8.72 -1.83
CA GLY A 127 -5.33 -9.47 -2.84
C GLY A 127 -4.85 -10.92 -2.98
N VAL A 128 -3.54 -11.12 -3.05
CA VAL A 128 -2.94 -12.47 -3.06
C VAL A 128 -3.30 -13.23 -1.78
N ALA A 129 -3.19 -12.61 -0.61
CA ALA A 129 -3.57 -13.23 0.65
C ALA A 129 -5.05 -13.63 0.67
N ALA A 130 -5.94 -12.78 0.17
CA ALA A 130 -7.37 -13.08 0.06
C ALA A 130 -7.65 -14.27 -0.87
N VAL A 131 -7.00 -14.31 -2.03
CA VAL A 131 -7.13 -15.43 -3.00
C VAL A 131 -6.64 -16.72 -2.38
N MET A 132 -5.45 -16.70 -1.76
CA MET A 132 -4.89 -17.90 -1.10
C MET A 132 -5.77 -18.37 0.05
N PHE A 133 -6.29 -17.44 0.88
CA PHE A 133 -7.22 -17.77 1.93
C PHE A 133 -8.46 -18.46 1.37
N ASN A 134 -9.17 -17.84 0.45
CA ASN A 134 -10.44 -18.35 -0.09
C ASN A 134 -10.25 -19.71 -0.78
N ARG A 135 -9.06 -20.01 -1.30
CA ARG A 135 -8.78 -21.29 -1.97
C ARG A 135 -8.34 -22.38 -1.03
N PHE A 136 -7.58 -22.07 0.04
CA PHE A 136 -6.87 -23.06 0.84
C PHE A 136 -7.31 -23.19 2.30
N TYR A 137 -8.26 -22.37 2.80
CA TYR A 137 -8.67 -22.38 4.21
C TYR A 137 -9.33 -23.70 4.68
N LYS A 138 -9.77 -24.55 3.76
CA LYS A 138 -10.35 -25.88 4.03
C LYS A 138 -9.48 -27.05 3.56
N ILE A 139 -8.20 -26.79 3.23
CA ILE A 139 -7.33 -27.85 2.70
C ILE A 139 -7.13 -28.96 3.74
N THR A 140 -7.23 -30.20 3.29
CA THR A 140 -6.86 -31.40 4.05
C THR A 140 -5.48 -31.83 3.62
N LEU A 141 -4.60 -32.08 4.58
CA LEU A 141 -3.24 -32.54 4.35
C LEU A 141 -3.08 -33.96 4.90
N PRO A 142 -2.09 -34.74 4.42
CA PRO A 142 -1.76 -36.06 5.00
C PRO A 142 -1.52 -35.95 6.50
N THR A 143 -1.73 -37.06 7.24
CA THR A 143 -1.68 -37.08 8.71
C THR A 143 -0.40 -36.53 9.31
N TRP A 144 0.74 -36.75 8.66
CA TRP A 144 2.06 -36.26 9.09
C TRP A 144 2.21 -34.70 8.93
N LEU A 145 1.43 -34.09 8.08
CA LEU A 145 1.31 -32.61 7.95
C LEU A 145 0.02 -32.05 8.56
N GLY A 146 -0.74 -32.85 9.28
CA GLY A 146 -2.06 -32.47 9.83
C GLY A 146 -2.03 -31.22 10.69
N PHE A 147 -0.91 -30.93 11.36
CA PHE A 147 -0.72 -29.68 12.12
C PHE A 147 -0.87 -28.42 11.26
N PHE A 148 -0.45 -28.47 10.00
CA PHE A 148 -0.52 -27.35 9.07
C PHE A 148 -1.81 -27.31 8.26
N ALA A 149 -2.72 -28.24 8.43
CA ALA A 149 -3.96 -28.31 7.66
C ALA A 149 -4.92 -27.14 7.94
N GLY A 150 -5.81 -26.88 7.00
CA GLY A 150 -6.83 -25.86 7.10
C GLY A 150 -6.26 -24.42 7.09
N LYS A 151 -6.78 -23.58 7.97
CA LYS A 151 -6.41 -22.16 8.02
C LYS A 151 -4.93 -21.90 8.29
N ARG A 152 -4.23 -22.81 8.97
CA ARG A 152 -2.80 -22.68 9.27
C ARG A 152 -1.92 -22.77 8.02
N PHE A 153 -2.40 -23.42 6.97
CA PHE A 153 -1.70 -23.54 5.70
C PHE A 153 -1.68 -22.22 4.91
N VAL A 154 -2.67 -21.35 5.14
CA VAL A 154 -2.86 -20.14 4.35
C VAL A 154 -1.65 -19.19 4.40
N PRO A 155 -1.08 -18.79 5.55
CA PRO A 155 0.11 -17.95 5.57
C PRO A 155 1.31 -18.57 4.83
N ILE A 156 1.47 -19.90 4.90
CA ILE A 156 2.59 -20.61 4.25
C ILE A 156 2.48 -20.51 2.73
N ILE A 157 1.33 -20.87 2.17
CA ILE A 157 1.13 -20.80 0.71
C ILE A 157 1.12 -19.36 0.21
N THR A 158 0.66 -18.44 1.06
CA THR A 158 0.67 -17.01 0.74
C THR A 158 2.10 -16.46 0.64
N ALA A 159 3.01 -16.90 1.51
CA ALA A 159 4.43 -16.52 1.42
C ALA A 159 5.04 -16.94 0.07
N LEU A 160 4.78 -18.19 -0.37
CA LEU A 160 5.25 -18.66 -1.68
C LEU A 160 4.64 -17.86 -2.84
N ALA A 161 3.34 -17.58 -2.77
CA ALA A 161 2.65 -16.76 -3.77
C ALA A 161 3.18 -15.32 -3.78
N ALA A 162 3.55 -14.76 -2.62
CA ALA A 162 4.14 -13.43 -2.50
C ALA A 162 5.54 -13.35 -3.12
N ILE A 163 6.35 -14.41 -3.04
CA ILE A 163 7.63 -14.49 -3.76
C ILE A 163 7.37 -14.40 -5.27
N ALA A 164 6.44 -15.21 -5.79
CA ALA A 164 6.09 -15.16 -7.21
C ALA A 164 5.59 -13.77 -7.63
N LEU A 165 4.72 -13.14 -6.83
CA LEU A 165 4.27 -11.77 -7.06
C LEU A 165 5.44 -10.78 -7.06
N GLY A 166 6.36 -10.90 -6.10
CA GLY A 166 7.55 -10.04 -5.99
C GLY A 166 8.47 -10.13 -7.21
N LEU A 167 8.69 -11.33 -7.74
CA LEU A 167 9.46 -11.52 -8.97
C LEU A 167 8.79 -10.83 -10.17
N VAL A 168 7.48 -11.01 -10.33
CA VAL A 168 6.72 -10.36 -11.41
C VAL A 168 6.74 -8.83 -11.27
N LEU A 169 6.47 -8.32 -10.07
CA LEU A 169 6.49 -6.88 -9.82
C LEU A 169 7.88 -6.26 -9.98
N SER A 170 8.94 -6.97 -9.65
CA SER A 170 10.30 -6.46 -9.82
C SER A 170 10.65 -6.14 -11.27
N VAL A 171 10.00 -6.82 -12.23
CA VAL A 171 10.18 -6.56 -13.67
C VAL A 171 9.23 -5.45 -14.13
N ILE A 172 7.98 -5.48 -13.68
CA ILE A 172 6.92 -4.58 -14.17
C ILE A 172 7.02 -3.20 -13.49
N TRP A 173 7.42 -3.15 -12.22
CA TRP A 173 7.36 -1.93 -11.42
C TRP A 173 8.32 -0.81 -11.86
N PRO A 174 9.59 -1.06 -12.20
CA PRO A 174 10.52 0.00 -12.58
C PRO A 174 10.02 0.89 -13.74
N PRO A 175 9.49 0.36 -14.85
CA PRO A 175 8.90 1.20 -15.90
C PRO A 175 7.64 1.95 -15.43
N VAL A 176 6.82 1.35 -14.57
CA VAL A 176 5.64 2.01 -14.00
C VAL A 176 6.06 3.18 -13.11
N GLN A 177 7.03 2.96 -12.22
CA GLN A 177 7.59 4.02 -11.36
C GLN A 177 8.20 5.15 -12.20
N GLY A 178 8.92 4.80 -13.28
CA GLY A 178 9.47 5.79 -14.22
C GLY A 178 8.39 6.65 -14.88
N ALA A 179 7.27 6.06 -15.27
CA ALA A 179 6.12 6.77 -15.82
C ALA A 179 5.46 7.69 -14.77
N ILE A 180 5.29 7.21 -13.53
CA ILE A 180 4.76 8.01 -12.42
C ILE A 180 5.66 9.21 -12.14
N ASN A 181 6.98 8.99 -12.03
CA ASN A 181 7.95 10.07 -11.78
C ASN A 181 7.95 11.12 -12.90
N SER A 182 7.89 10.68 -14.16
CA SER A 182 7.81 11.58 -15.32
C SER A 182 6.54 12.40 -15.30
N PHE A 183 5.40 11.79 -14.96
CA PHE A 183 4.13 12.47 -14.83
C PHE A 183 4.14 13.47 -13.67
N SER A 184 4.67 13.08 -12.51
CA SER A 184 4.79 13.95 -11.32
C SER A 184 5.68 15.15 -11.61
N HIS A 185 6.82 14.95 -12.29
CA HIS A 185 7.70 16.05 -12.70
C HIS A 185 7.00 17.00 -13.69
N TRP A 186 6.31 16.47 -14.69
CA TRP A 186 5.52 17.27 -15.62
C TRP A 186 4.44 18.08 -14.88
N ALA A 187 3.71 17.45 -13.95
CA ALA A 187 2.65 18.09 -13.19
C ALA A 187 3.17 19.22 -12.28
N ALA A 188 4.36 19.03 -11.68
CA ALA A 188 4.94 20.03 -10.77
C ALA A 188 5.60 21.21 -11.49
N VAL A 189 6.23 20.98 -12.65
CA VAL A 189 7.13 21.96 -13.28
C VAL A 189 6.53 22.57 -14.55
N SER A 190 5.91 21.75 -15.43
CA SER A 190 5.54 22.20 -16.77
C SER A 190 4.18 22.87 -16.84
N ASP A 191 3.16 22.31 -16.21
CA ASP A 191 1.81 22.88 -16.24
C ASP A 191 0.97 22.53 -14.99
N PRO A 192 1.20 23.21 -13.85
CA PRO A 192 0.49 22.93 -12.59
C PRO A 192 -1.02 23.12 -12.68
N ARG A 193 -1.50 24.01 -13.57
CA ARG A 193 -2.94 24.27 -13.75
C ARG A 193 -3.63 23.10 -14.44
N LEU A 194 -3.02 22.59 -15.51
CA LEU A 194 -3.54 21.44 -16.25
C LEU A 194 -3.48 20.19 -15.38
N ALA A 195 -2.39 19.99 -14.63
CA ALA A 195 -2.24 18.89 -13.70
C ALA A 195 -3.32 18.89 -12.61
N ALA A 196 -3.59 20.06 -11.98
CA ALA A 196 -4.66 20.21 -11.00
C ALA A 196 -6.04 19.92 -11.59
N THR A 197 -6.28 20.35 -12.84
CA THR A 197 -7.55 20.10 -13.54
C THR A 197 -7.73 18.62 -13.82
N LEU A 198 -6.71 17.95 -14.36
CA LEU A 198 -6.76 16.51 -14.64
C LEU A 198 -6.91 15.71 -13.34
N TYR A 199 -6.17 16.07 -12.30
CA TYR A 199 -6.29 15.46 -10.99
C TYR A 199 -7.74 15.51 -10.47
N GLY A 200 -8.32 16.70 -10.39
CA GLY A 200 -9.68 16.88 -9.88
C GLY A 200 -10.75 16.21 -10.75
N PHE A 201 -10.53 16.11 -12.07
CA PHE A 201 -11.43 15.41 -12.97
C PHE A 201 -11.41 13.90 -12.72
N VAL A 202 -10.21 13.28 -12.69
CA VAL A 202 -10.05 11.84 -12.46
C VAL A 202 -10.48 11.47 -11.04
N GLU A 203 -10.15 12.28 -10.04
CA GLU A 203 -10.59 12.08 -8.66
C GLU A 203 -12.11 11.98 -8.57
N ARG A 204 -12.83 12.95 -9.15
CA ARG A 204 -14.30 12.95 -9.13
C ARG A 204 -14.92 11.77 -9.86
N LEU A 205 -14.30 11.32 -10.95
CA LEU A 205 -14.74 10.14 -11.70
C LEU A 205 -14.56 8.86 -10.89
N LEU A 206 -13.57 8.79 -10.00
CA LEU A 206 -13.29 7.63 -9.16
C LEU A 206 -14.07 7.61 -7.83
N VAL A 207 -14.63 8.75 -7.41
CA VAL A 207 -15.42 8.86 -6.15
C VAL A 207 -16.58 7.86 -6.08
N PRO A 208 -17.42 7.67 -7.12
CA PRO A 208 -18.53 6.73 -7.05
C PRO A 208 -18.12 5.27 -6.82
N PHE A 209 -16.85 4.94 -7.18
CA PHE A 209 -16.28 3.61 -7.01
C PHE A 209 -15.48 3.47 -5.70
N GLY A 210 -15.29 4.55 -4.94
CA GLY A 210 -14.44 4.57 -3.75
C GLY A 210 -12.95 4.42 -4.03
N LEU A 211 -12.53 4.53 -5.31
CA LEU A 211 -11.15 4.34 -5.77
C LEU A 211 -10.31 5.63 -5.78
N HIS A 212 -10.92 6.79 -5.51
CA HIS A 212 -10.24 8.08 -5.46
C HIS A 212 -9.06 8.08 -4.46
N HIS A 213 -9.12 7.30 -3.38
CA HIS A 213 -8.02 7.18 -2.44
C HIS A 213 -6.76 6.54 -3.04
N ILE A 214 -6.91 5.64 -4.01
CA ILE A 214 -5.77 5.04 -4.73
C ILE A 214 -5.12 6.10 -5.63
N TRP A 215 -5.94 6.94 -6.26
CA TRP A 215 -5.49 8.03 -7.13
C TRP A 215 -4.81 9.16 -6.34
N ASN A 216 -5.29 9.45 -5.14
CA ASN A 216 -4.74 10.49 -4.28
C ASN A 216 -3.33 10.14 -3.76
N ALA A 217 -3.04 8.85 -3.53
CA ALA A 217 -1.78 8.44 -2.93
C ALA A 217 -0.53 8.95 -3.70
N PRO A 218 -0.38 8.79 -5.03
CA PRO A 218 0.76 9.33 -5.77
C PRO A 218 0.87 10.86 -5.68
N PHE A 219 -0.26 11.58 -5.73
CA PHE A 219 -0.26 13.03 -5.69
C PHE A 219 0.12 13.59 -4.32
N PHE A 220 -0.37 12.99 -3.24
CA PHE A 220 -0.03 13.44 -1.89
C PHE A 220 1.39 13.11 -1.47
N TYR A 221 1.96 12.02 -1.98
CA TYR A 221 3.27 11.54 -1.55
C TYR A 221 4.40 11.84 -2.54
N GLU A 222 4.09 12.09 -3.82
CA GLU A 222 5.11 12.28 -4.86
C GLU A 222 5.07 13.68 -5.52
N VAL A 223 3.90 14.29 -5.67
CA VAL A 223 3.76 15.62 -6.29
C VAL A 223 4.06 16.77 -5.32
N GLY A 224 4.10 16.51 -4.02
CA GLY A 224 4.36 17.50 -2.97
C GLY A 224 5.83 17.62 -2.54
N THR A 225 6.77 16.92 -3.16
CA THR A 225 8.19 17.07 -2.83
C THR A 225 8.74 18.35 -3.45
N PHE A 226 8.96 19.35 -2.62
CA PHE A 226 9.59 20.62 -3.02
C PHE A 226 11.09 20.53 -2.74
N THR A 227 11.90 20.79 -3.75
CA THR A 227 13.36 20.91 -3.57
C THR A 227 13.66 22.34 -3.14
N ASP A 228 14.08 22.51 -1.90
CA ASP A 228 14.51 23.80 -1.36
C ASP A 228 15.72 24.34 -2.15
N ALA A 229 15.96 25.65 -2.09
CA ALA A 229 17.10 26.33 -2.72
C ALA A 229 18.48 25.75 -2.30
N THR A 230 18.52 24.95 -1.24
CA THR A 230 19.70 24.21 -0.78
C THR A 230 19.84 22.81 -1.38
N GLY A 231 18.93 22.39 -2.27
CA GLY A 231 18.95 21.06 -2.90
C GLY A 231 18.38 19.95 -2.00
N LYS A 232 17.78 20.27 -0.88
CA LYS A 232 17.13 19.31 0.02
C LYS A 232 15.67 19.11 -0.39
N VAL A 233 15.27 17.88 -0.60
CA VAL A 233 13.87 17.51 -0.83
C VAL A 233 13.13 17.62 0.49
N VAL A 234 12.11 18.49 0.54
CA VAL A 234 11.24 18.73 1.70
C VAL A 234 9.83 18.29 1.38
#